data_56d603d313a8def2706cc0cfee89d99d
#
_entry.id   56d603d313a8def2706cc0cfee89d99d
#
_cell.length_a   1.000
_cell.length_b   1.000
_cell.length_c   1.000
_cell.angle_alpha   90.00
_cell.angle_beta   90.00
_cell.angle_gamma   90.00
#
_symmetry.space_group_name_H-M   'P 1'
#
loop_
_entity.id
_entity.type
_entity.pdbx_description
1 polymer ?
#
loop_
_entity_poly.entity_id
_entity_poly.type
_entity_poly.pdbx_seq_one_letter_code
_entity_poly.pdbx_strand_id
1 'polypeptide(L)'
;MNLIQRPRRLRNGSVLRSMVRETRISADTLIYPMFVMEGMNLKEEIATMPGQYRWSIDRMDEILQELTDAGVKSVLLFGIPKKKDEIGSSAWAEDGIVQQAIRHIKQQFPQLYVITDVCMCEYTSHGHCGILCGHSVDNDQTLEVLA
;
A
#
# COMPACT_ATOMS: atom_id res chain seq x y z
N MET A 1 -1.21 41.20 -39.41
CA MET A 1 -1.69 41.20 -38.01
C MET A 1 -0.50 40.89 -37.09
N ASN A 2 -0.03 41.82 -36.27
CA ASN A 2 1.04 41.57 -35.32
C ASN A 2 0.44 41.07 -33.98
N LEU A 3 0.51 39.77 -33.76
CA LEU A 3 0.08 39.17 -32.52
C LEU A 3 1.15 39.38 -31.44
N ILE A 4 0.89 40.27 -30.50
CA ILE A 4 1.78 40.58 -29.38
C ILE A 4 1.76 39.41 -28.37
N GLN A 5 0.61 38.80 -28.13
CA GLN A 5 0.44 37.66 -27.23
C GLN A 5 0.44 36.35 -28.00
N ARG A 6 1.24 35.40 -27.57
CA ARG A 6 1.37 34.04 -28.15
C ARG A 6 1.32 32.99 -27.05
N PRO A 7 0.12 32.60 -26.56
CA PRO A 7 -0.05 31.69 -25.41
C PRO A 7 0.59 30.32 -25.60
N ARG A 8 0.79 29.89 -26.87
CA ARG A 8 1.37 28.56 -27.17
C ARG A 8 2.88 28.54 -27.33
N ARG A 9 3.60 29.61 -27.02
CA ARG A 9 5.08 29.64 -27.11
C ARG A 9 5.75 28.52 -26.31
N LEU A 10 5.24 28.22 -25.11
CA LEU A 10 5.77 27.17 -24.24
C LEU A 10 5.42 25.74 -24.69
N ARG A 11 4.65 25.59 -25.75
CA ARG A 11 4.28 24.28 -26.30
C ARG A 11 5.08 23.90 -27.57
N ASN A 12 6.04 24.71 -27.95
CA ASN A 12 6.86 24.51 -29.12
C ASN A 12 7.99 23.51 -28.83
N GLY A 13 7.80 22.27 -29.27
CA GLY A 13 8.78 21.19 -29.11
C GLY A 13 8.73 20.46 -27.77
N SER A 14 9.29 19.25 -27.74
CA SER A 14 9.28 18.38 -26.56
C SER A 14 10.21 18.90 -25.45
N VAL A 15 11.36 19.44 -25.83
CA VAL A 15 12.35 19.97 -24.88
C VAL A 15 11.77 21.12 -24.06
N LEU A 16 11.18 22.13 -24.73
CA LEU A 16 10.60 23.26 -24.03
C LEU A 16 9.44 22.84 -23.13
N ARG A 17 8.57 21.93 -23.61
CA ARG A 17 7.49 21.37 -22.77
C ARG A 17 8.01 20.64 -21.55
N SER A 18 9.13 19.90 -21.69
CA SER A 18 9.78 19.23 -20.55
C SER A 18 10.33 20.21 -19.53
N MET A 19 10.94 21.34 -20.00
CA MET A 19 11.49 22.36 -19.11
C MET A 19 10.41 23.06 -18.28
N VAL A 20 9.24 23.33 -18.85
CA VAL A 20 8.16 24.08 -18.19
C VAL A 20 7.09 23.18 -17.56
N ARG A 21 7.29 21.88 -17.55
CA ARG A 21 6.36 20.92 -16.94
C ARG A 21 6.30 21.12 -15.43
N GLU A 22 5.11 21.40 -14.91
CA GLU A 22 4.84 21.58 -13.48
C GLU A 22 4.79 20.21 -12.75
N THR A 23 4.10 19.23 -13.35
CA THR A 23 3.98 17.90 -12.78
C THR A 23 5.12 17.00 -13.28
N ARG A 24 5.89 16.47 -12.34
CA ARG A 24 6.95 15.49 -12.59
C ARG A 24 6.68 14.24 -11.76
N ILE A 25 6.75 13.08 -12.41
CA ILE A 25 6.62 11.78 -11.76
C ILE A 25 7.98 11.09 -11.86
N SER A 26 8.45 10.57 -10.73
CA SER A 26 9.65 9.75 -10.65
C SER A 26 9.38 8.51 -9.80
N ALA A 27 10.17 7.44 -9.97
CA ALA A 27 9.95 6.18 -9.26
C ALA A 27 10.05 6.33 -7.74
N ASP A 28 10.90 7.23 -7.25
CA ASP A 28 11.09 7.50 -5.83
C ASP A 28 9.96 8.29 -5.16
N THR A 29 8.98 8.77 -5.93
CA THR A 29 7.75 9.38 -5.40
C THR A 29 6.55 8.43 -5.40
N LEU A 30 6.74 7.19 -5.89
CA LEU A 30 5.70 6.19 -5.94
C LEU A 30 5.67 5.37 -4.67
N ILE A 31 4.45 4.99 -4.25
CA ILE A 31 4.20 4.05 -3.16
C ILE A 31 3.48 2.85 -3.77
N TYR A 32 4.05 1.66 -3.66
CA TYR A 32 3.43 0.45 -4.18
C TYR A 32 2.50 -0.18 -3.13
N PRO A 33 1.19 -0.33 -3.42
CA PRO A 33 0.26 -1.04 -2.54
C PRO A 33 0.53 -2.54 -2.62
N MET A 34 0.76 -3.18 -1.48
CA MET A 34 1.15 -4.58 -1.41
C MET A 34 0.24 -5.35 -0.45
N PHE A 35 -0.38 -6.41 -0.96
CA PHE A 35 -1.28 -7.26 -0.20
C PHE A 35 -0.51 -8.46 0.33
N VAL A 36 -0.43 -8.58 1.67
CA VAL A 36 0.26 -9.67 2.35
C VAL A 36 -0.75 -10.60 3.01
N MET A 37 -0.58 -11.91 2.80
CA MET A 37 -1.49 -12.92 3.28
C MET A 37 -0.79 -14.02 4.07
N GLU A 38 -1.52 -14.60 5.01
CA GLU A 38 -1.01 -15.74 5.77
C GLU A 38 -0.96 -17.00 4.91
N GLY A 39 0.15 -17.72 5.01
CA GLY A 39 0.38 -18.97 4.31
C GLY A 39 1.82 -19.15 3.89
N MET A 40 2.06 -20.16 3.10
CA MET A 40 3.38 -20.48 2.55
C MET A 40 3.27 -20.76 1.06
N ASN A 41 4.24 -20.27 0.31
CA ASN A 41 4.37 -20.44 -1.13
C ASN A 41 3.14 -19.96 -1.93
N LEU A 42 2.53 -18.84 -1.47
CA LEU A 42 1.33 -18.29 -2.08
C LEU A 42 1.67 -17.03 -2.89
N LYS A 43 1.17 -17.01 -4.12
CA LYS A 43 1.12 -15.87 -5.03
C LYS A 43 -0.20 -15.96 -5.77
N GLU A 44 -1.20 -15.21 -5.31
CA GLU A 44 -2.56 -15.28 -5.82
C GLU A 44 -2.92 -13.99 -6.55
N GLU A 45 -3.25 -14.08 -7.82
CA GLU A 45 -3.69 -12.92 -8.59
C GLU A 45 -5.03 -12.39 -8.09
N ILE A 46 -5.15 -11.06 -8.00
CA ILE A 46 -6.40 -10.40 -7.63
C ILE A 46 -7.23 -10.24 -8.91
N ALA A 47 -8.32 -11.02 -9.04
CA ALA A 47 -9.11 -11.11 -10.26
C ALA A 47 -9.63 -9.76 -10.78
N THR A 48 -9.90 -8.81 -9.88
CA THR A 48 -10.37 -7.45 -10.21
C THR A 48 -9.23 -6.48 -10.52
N MET A 49 -7.98 -6.89 -10.31
CA MET A 49 -6.77 -6.08 -10.51
C MET A 49 -5.72 -6.90 -11.25
N PRO A 50 -5.86 -7.12 -12.55
CA PRO A 50 -4.94 -7.94 -13.34
C PRO A 50 -3.47 -7.50 -13.16
N GLY A 51 -2.58 -8.49 -12.93
CA GLY A 51 -1.17 -8.24 -12.66
C GLY A 51 -0.85 -7.83 -11.22
N GLN A 52 -1.85 -7.74 -10.34
CA GLN A 52 -1.65 -7.53 -8.91
C GLN A 52 -1.90 -8.84 -8.15
N TYR A 53 -1.10 -9.07 -7.11
CA TYR A 53 -1.10 -10.34 -6.40
C TYR A 53 -1.18 -10.12 -4.89
N ARG A 54 -1.75 -11.13 -4.20
CA ARG A 54 -1.58 -11.34 -2.77
C ARG A 54 -0.38 -12.25 -2.55
N TRP A 55 0.45 -11.91 -1.60
CA TRP A 55 1.73 -12.57 -1.38
C TRP A 55 1.81 -13.16 0.02
N SER A 56 2.27 -14.41 0.14
CA SER A 56 2.79 -14.89 1.42
C SER A 56 4.19 -14.29 1.67
N ILE A 57 4.62 -14.26 2.94
CA ILE A 57 5.88 -13.63 3.33
C ILE A 57 7.08 -14.24 2.59
N ASP A 58 7.10 -15.55 2.43
CA ASP A 58 8.18 -16.29 1.75
C ASP A 58 8.25 -16.06 0.22
N ARG A 59 7.20 -15.47 -0.38
CA ARG A 59 7.14 -15.18 -1.81
C ARG A 59 7.21 -13.68 -2.14
N MET A 60 7.08 -12.82 -1.15
CA MET A 60 7.06 -11.37 -1.37
C MET A 60 8.40 -10.80 -1.87
N ASP A 61 9.50 -11.50 -1.67
CA ASP A 61 10.83 -11.08 -2.14
C ASP A 61 10.88 -10.90 -3.64
N GLU A 62 10.08 -11.65 -4.40
CA GLU A 62 9.98 -11.52 -5.86
C GLU A 62 9.58 -10.11 -6.26
N ILE A 63 8.48 -9.61 -5.71
CA ILE A 63 7.98 -8.27 -6.02
C ILE A 63 8.85 -7.17 -5.38
N LEU A 64 9.38 -7.39 -4.17
CA LEU A 64 10.23 -6.42 -3.51
C LEU A 64 11.54 -6.17 -4.29
N GLN A 65 12.12 -7.22 -4.86
CA GLN A 65 13.28 -7.10 -5.73
C GLN A 65 12.93 -6.35 -7.02
N GLU A 66 11.82 -6.71 -7.68
CA GLU A 66 11.34 -6.04 -8.88
C GLU A 66 11.10 -4.53 -8.65
N LEU A 67 10.49 -4.15 -7.54
CA LEU A 67 10.27 -2.76 -7.15
C LEU A 67 11.59 -2.02 -6.93
N THR A 68 12.54 -2.64 -6.24
CA THR A 68 13.85 -2.08 -5.98
C THR A 68 14.60 -1.83 -7.30
N ASP A 69 14.58 -2.79 -8.21
CA ASP A 69 15.22 -2.69 -9.52
C ASP A 69 14.56 -1.61 -10.40
N ALA A 70 13.25 -1.40 -10.25
CA ALA A 70 12.50 -0.33 -10.89
C ALA A 70 12.71 1.06 -10.26
N GLY A 71 13.42 1.14 -9.12
CA GLY A 71 13.69 2.39 -8.39
C GLY A 71 12.54 2.86 -7.49
N VAL A 72 11.53 2.02 -7.23
CA VAL A 72 10.47 2.30 -6.26
C VAL A 72 11.01 2.06 -4.85
N LYS A 73 10.83 3.03 -3.95
CA LYS A 73 11.45 3.02 -2.62
C LYS A 73 10.48 2.83 -1.47
N SER A 74 9.19 2.80 -1.76
CA SER A 74 8.15 2.77 -0.73
C SER A 74 7.08 1.74 -1.03
N VAL A 75 6.66 1.01 -0.01
CA VAL A 75 5.55 0.07 -0.06
C VAL A 75 4.50 0.42 1.00
N LEU A 76 3.23 0.22 0.67
CA LEU A 76 2.10 0.33 1.59
C LEU A 76 1.50 -1.06 1.78
N LEU A 77 1.54 -1.58 3.00
CA LEU A 77 1.11 -2.93 3.32
C LEU A 77 -0.37 -2.98 3.71
N PHE A 78 -1.10 -3.92 3.10
CA PHE A 78 -2.45 -4.33 3.47
C PHE A 78 -2.43 -5.79 3.90
N GLY A 79 -2.93 -6.06 5.10
CA GLY A 79 -2.93 -7.40 5.67
C GLY A 79 -4.18 -8.20 5.30
N ILE A 80 -4.01 -9.48 4.96
CA ILE A 80 -5.11 -10.39 4.70
C ILE A 80 -4.98 -11.59 5.65
N PRO A 81 -5.60 -11.50 6.84
CA PRO A 81 -5.58 -12.59 7.81
C PRO A 81 -6.47 -13.75 7.36
N LYS A 82 -6.12 -14.97 7.74
CA LYS A 82 -6.98 -16.15 7.52
C LYS A 82 -8.23 -16.16 8.37
N LYS A 83 -8.13 -15.61 9.58
CA LYS A 83 -9.24 -15.55 10.53
C LYS A 83 -9.55 -14.10 10.84
N LYS A 84 -10.84 -13.80 10.84
CA LYS A 84 -11.36 -12.50 11.23
C LYS A 84 -12.30 -12.69 12.43
N ASP A 85 -12.30 -11.75 13.35
CA ASP A 85 -13.19 -11.74 14.50
C ASP A 85 -13.90 -10.39 14.67
N GLU A 86 -14.75 -10.26 15.67
CA GLU A 86 -15.55 -9.05 15.86
C GLU A 86 -14.73 -7.83 16.28
N ILE A 87 -13.54 -8.06 16.87
CA ILE A 87 -12.67 -6.99 17.36
C ILE A 87 -11.42 -6.78 16.49
N GLY A 88 -11.25 -7.56 15.42
CA GLY A 88 -10.10 -7.45 14.52
C GLY A 88 -8.77 -7.78 15.19
N SER A 89 -8.74 -8.76 16.12
CA SER A 89 -7.59 -9.03 17.00
C SER A 89 -6.28 -9.29 16.27
N SER A 90 -6.32 -9.81 15.05
CA SER A 90 -5.13 -10.06 14.23
C SER A 90 -4.48 -8.77 13.67
N ALA A 91 -5.15 -7.62 13.77
CA ALA A 91 -4.58 -6.34 13.34
C ALA A 91 -3.43 -5.87 14.27
N TRP A 92 -3.59 -6.11 15.57
CA TRP A 92 -2.67 -5.64 16.61
C TRP A 92 -1.92 -6.77 17.32
N ALA A 93 -2.08 -8.02 16.87
CA ALA A 93 -1.31 -9.14 17.37
C ALA A 93 0.18 -8.98 17.02
N GLU A 94 1.08 -9.28 17.97
CA GLU A 94 2.53 -9.19 17.75
C GLU A 94 3.01 -10.06 16.58
N ASP A 95 2.35 -11.18 16.34
CA ASP A 95 2.60 -12.11 15.24
C ASP A 95 1.62 -11.94 14.08
N GLY A 96 0.90 -10.82 14.01
CA GLY A 96 0.02 -10.49 12.89
C GLY A 96 0.76 -10.47 11.55
N ILE A 97 0.03 -10.71 10.47
CA ILE A 97 0.64 -10.85 9.13
C ILE A 97 1.41 -9.60 8.69
N VAL A 98 0.92 -8.40 9.00
CA VAL A 98 1.61 -7.14 8.67
C VAL A 98 2.86 -6.98 9.53
N GLN A 99 2.79 -7.28 10.83
CA GLN A 99 3.92 -7.23 11.74
C GLN A 99 5.06 -8.19 11.31
N GLN A 100 4.69 -9.38 10.88
CA GLN A 100 5.65 -10.34 10.30
C GLN A 100 6.26 -9.81 8.99
N ALA A 101 5.43 -9.28 8.09
CA ALA A 101 5.89 -8.71 6.82
C ALA A 101 6.85 -7.53 7.03
N ILE A 102 6.56 -6.64 7.98
CA ILE A 102 7.45 -5.52 8.33
C ILE A 102 8.82 -6.05 8.77
N ARG A 103 8.86 -7.01 9.70
CA ARG A 103 10.11 -7.61 10.17
C ARG A 103 10.91 -8.21 9.02
N HIS A 104 10.24 -8.95 8.14
CA HIS A 104 10.86 -9.56 6.97
C HIS A 104 11.44 -8.50 6.01
N ILE A 105 10.65 -7.49 5.64
CA ILE A 105 11.09 -6.42 4.74
C ILE A 105 12.28 -5.66 5.35
N LYS A 106 12.21 -5.30 6.63
CA LYS A 106 13.31 -4.56 7.28
C LYS A 106 14.59 -5.38 7.39
N GLN A 107 14.49 -6.69 7.43
CA GLN A 107 15.65 -7.59 7.45
C GLN A 107 16.24 -7.80 6.04
N GLN A 108 15.42 -8.04 5.02
CA GLN A 108 15.87 -8.40 3.68
C GLN A 108 16.06 -7.18 2.77
N PHE A 109 15.23 -6.14 2.94
CA PHE A 109 15.20 -4.92 2.11
C PHE A 109 15.21 -3.66 3.00
N PRO A 110 16.27 -3.44 3.81
CA PRO A 110 16.31 -2.35 4.79
C PRO A 110 16.23 -0.95 4.16
N GLN A 111 16.52 -0.85 2.86
CA GLN A 111 16.44 0.40 2.09
C GLN A 111 15.00 0.82 1.76
N LEU A 112 14.02 -0.09 1.85
CA LEU A 112 12.63 0.22 1.55
C LEU A 112 11.96 0.97 2.71
N TYR A 113 11.21 2.02 2.35
CA TYR A 113 10.33 2.70 3.27
C TYR A 113 9.00 1.97 3.35
N VAL A 114 8.67 1.47 4.54
CA VAL A 114 7.46 0.68 4.78
C VAL A 114 6.41 1.56 5.43
N ILE A 115 5.25 1.60 4.82
CA ILE A 115 4.05 2.28 5.29
C ILE A 115 3.01 1.19 5.60
N THR A 116 2.24 1.36 6.66
CA THR A 116 1.13 0.47 6.98
C THR A 116 -0.19 1.22 6.91
N ASP A 117 -1.24 0.53 6.49
CA ASP A 117 -2.59 1.00 6.67
C ASP A 117 -3.00 0.84 8.14
N VAL A 118 -3.71 1.82 8.68
CA VAL A 118 -4.30 1.77 10.02
C VAL A 118 -5.80 1.65 9.86
N CYS A 119 -6.26 0.44 9.60
CA CYS A 119 -7.66 0.12 9.39
C CYS A 119 -8.02 -1.23 10.00
N MET A 120 -9.25 -1.40 10.45
CA MET A 120 -9.73 -2.64 11.06
C MET A 120 -10.60 -3.47 10.10
N CYS A 121 -11.13 -2.92 9.01
CA CYS A 121 -12.09 -3.62 8.14
C CYS A 121 -11.51 -4.89 7.49
N GLU A 122 -10.19 -4.96 7.33
CA GLU A 122 -9.49 -6.11 6.80
C GLU A 122 -9.47 -7.28 7.80
N TYR A 123 -9.62 -7.00 9.09
CA TYR A 123 -9.45 -7.92 10.21
C TYR A 123 -10.77 -8.25 10.93
N THR A 124 -11.79 -7.39 10.80
CA THR A 124 -13.09 -7.61 11.41
C THR A 124 -13.98 -8.54 10.57
N SER A 125 -14.72 -9.42 11.23
CA SER A 125 -15.64 -10.36 10.57
C SER A 125 -16.82 -9.66 9.87
N HIS A 126 -17.22 -8.50 10.36
CA HIS A 126 -18.31 -7.69 9.81
C HIS A 126 -17.84 -6.65 8.78
N GLY A 127 -16.51 -6.46 8.59
CA GLY A 127 -15.95 -5.57 7.57
C GLY A 127 -16.04 -4.07 7.86
N HIS A 128 -16.41 -3.66 9.08
CA HIS A 128 -16.37 -2.26 9.50
C HIS A 128 -15.04 -1.91 10.15
N CYS A 129 -14.62 -0.63 9.99
CA CYS A 129 -13.37 -0.10 10.54
C CYS A 129 -13.55 0.30 12.01
N GLY A 130 -13.82 -0.66 12.88
CA GLY A 130 -13.97 -0.44 14.31
C GLY A 130 -14.77 -1.50 15.03
N ILE A 131 -14.81 -1.39 16.35
CA ILE A 131 -15.60 -2.28 17.21
C ILE A 131 -17.05 -1.85 17.14
N LEU A 132 -17.96 -2.80 16.95
CA LEU A 132 -19.39 -2.52 16.87
C LEU A 132 -20.06 -2.60 18.24
N CYS A 133 -20.92 -1.61 18.54
CA CYS A 133 -21.93 -1.67 19.58
C CYS A 133 -23.32 -1.60 18.92
N GLY A 134 -24.00 -2.74 18.84
CA GLY A 134 -25.22 -2.88 18.05
C GLY A 134 -24.96 -2.71 16.54
N HIS A 135 -25.49 -1.65 15.94
CA HIS A 135 -25.32 -1.35 14.51
C HIS A 135 -24.38 -0.18 14.21
N SER A 136 -23.68 0.35 15.21
CA SER A 136 -22.80 1.50 15.08
C SER A 136 -21.41 1.16 15.58
N VAL A 137 -20.41 1.82 15.02
CA VAL A 137 -19.03 1.75 15.52
C VAL A 137 -18.96 2.50 16.86
N ASP A 138 -18.46 1.83 17.90
CA ASP A 138 -18.09 2.46 19.16
C ASP A 138 -16.73 3.12 19.02
N ASN A 139 -16.74 4.45 18.98
CA ASN A 139 -15.54 5.24 18.73
C ASN A 139 -14.51 5.08 19.86
N ASP A 140 -14.94 5.08 21.11
CA ASP A 140 -14.02 5.07 22.24
C ASP A 140 -13.29 3.74 22.37
N GLN A 141 -14.02 2.62 22.24
CA GLN A 141 -13.40 1.29 22.20
C GLN A 141 -12.51 1.10 20.97
N THR A 142 -12.90 1.65 19.83
CA THR A 142 -12.12 1.56 18.60
C THR A 142 -10.78 2.29 18.71
N LEU A 143 -10.77 3.48 19.31
CA LEU A 143 -9.54 4.26 19.49
C LEU A 143 -8.53 3.58 20.40
N GLU A 144 -8.97 2.84 21.42
CA GLU A 144 -8.08 2.05 22.28
C GLU A 144 -7.32 0.95 21.52
N VAL A 145 -7.96 0.39 20.48
CA VAL A 145 -7.36 -0.65 19.64
C VAL A 145 -6.47 -0.09 18.54
N LEU A 146 -6.78 1.12 18.05
CA LEU A 146 -6.00 1.77 16.98
C LEU A 146 -4.75 2.49 17.49
N ALA A 147 -4.67 2.80 18.77
CA ALA A 147 -3.55 3.51 19.40
C ALA A 147 -2.39 2.59 19.75
#